data_a26b66d348f2781a6bce68cf24ce39f9
#
_entry.id   a26b66d348f2781a6bce68cf24ce39f9
#
_cell.length_a   1.000
_cell.length_b   1.000
_cell.length_c   1.000
_cell.angle_alpha   90.00
_cell.angle_beta   90.00
_cell.angle_gamma   90.00
#
_symmetry.space_group_name_H-M   'P 1'
#
loop_
_entity.id
_entity.type
_entity.pdbx_description
1 polymer ?
#
loop_
_entity_poly.entity_id
_entity_poly.type
_entity_poly.pdbx_seq_one_letter_code
_entity_poly.pdbx_strand_id
1 'polypeptide(L)'
;MADLARKLLDQESVQATLDTIAAAAVELVESCDEAGILAVRKGRAVTLAACGTMVSESDRIQGELGEGPCYDLARRKNGARVYRIADLTQPHPSWQRFAVAARELGVGSMAGVLLYTDNDDFGALNLYARRPGAFGEDIETAGWLLASHAAVALADARTIDQLQHGMETRHAIGEAMGILMERHGLSEDDAFDVLRRISQNHNVKLRDVAQRIRAGRTDPA
;
A
#
# COMPACT_ATOMS: atom_id res chain seq x y z
N MET A 1 13.46 -12.12 13.57
CA MET A 1 12.73 -10.83 13.81
C MET A 1 13.63 -9.60 13.82
N ALA A 2 14.73 -9.54 14.61
CA ALA A 2 15.63 -8.37 14.61
C ALA A 2 16.27 -8.08 13.24
N ASP A 3 16.62 -9.12 12.48
CA ASP A 3 17.15 -8.95 11.11
C ASP A 3 16.09 -8.47 10.13
N LEU A 4 14.84 -8.90 10.29
CA LEU A 4 13.73 -8.37 9.51
C LEU A 4 13.52 -6.88 9.78
N ALA A 5 13.48 -6.48 11.05
CA ALA A 5 13.31 -5.07 11.41
C ALA A 5 14.38 -4.18 10.76
N ARG A 6 15.65 -4.63 10.79
CA ARG A 6 16.75 -3.93 10.09
C ARG A 6 16.53 -3.88 8.58
N LYS A 7 16.23 -5.01 7.94
CA LYS A 7 15.94 -5.07 6.50
C LYS A 7 14.81 -4.11 6.09
N LEU A 8 13.78 -3.98 6.91
CA LEU A 8 12.65 -3.10 6.64
C LEU A 8 13.00 -1.61 6.77
N LEU A 9 13.83 -1.26 7.76
CA LEU A 9 14.29 0.13 7.96
C LEU A 9 15.26 0.61 6.87
N ASP A 10 15.99 -0.31 6.25
CA ASP A 10 16.96 -0.01 5.18
C ASP A 10 16.29 0.20 3.79
N GLN A 11 14.96 0.12 3.70
CA GLN A 11 14.28 0.28 2.41
C GLN A 11 14.16 1.76 2.00
N GLU A 12 14.45 2.04 0.72
CA GLU A 12 14.49 3.40 0.19
C GLU A 12 13.10 3.95 -0.19
N SER A 13 12.06 3.12 -0.18
CA SER A 13 10.71 3.54 -0.58
C SER A 13 9.61 2.70 0.08
N VAL A 14 8.40 3.27 0.15
CA VAL A 14 7.20 2.55 0.61
C VAL A 14 6.98 1.26 -0.19
N GLN A 15 7.19 1.28 -1.51
CA GLN A 15 7.01 0.09 -2.34
C GLN A 15 8.04 -0.99 -2.00
N ALA A 16 9.31 -0.64 -1.87
CA ALA A 16 10.36 -1.58 -1.47
C ALA A 16 10.09 -2.18 -0.08
N THR A 17 9.57 -1.39 0.85
CA THR A 17 9.14 -1.87 2.17
C THR A 17 8.01 -2.90 2.05
N LEU A 18 6.98 -2.61 1.25
CA LEU A 18 5.85 -3.53 1.01
C LEU A 18 6.31 -4.86 0.39
N ASP A 19 7.17 -4.80 -0.62
CA ASP A 19 7.70 -5.99 -1.29
C ASP A 19 8.58 -6.83 -0.34
N THR A 20 9.38 -6.16 0.50
CA THR A 20 10.21 -6.82 1.52
C THR A 20 9.34 -7.51 2.59
N ILE A 21 8.22 -6.90 3.00
CA ILE A 21 7.28 -7.52 3.95
C ILE A 21 6.68 -8.80 3.35
N ALA A 22 6.21 -8.74 2.10
CA ALA A 22 5.62 -9.90 1.44
C ALA A 22 6.64 -11.04 1.27
N ALA A 23 7.87 -10.73 0.86
CA ALA A 23 8.94 -11.70 0.75
C ALA A 23 9.32 -12.32 2.11
N ALA A 24 9.46 -11.49 3.15
CA ALA A 24 9.77 -11.95 4.49
C ALA A 24 8.67 -12.85 5.09
N ALA A 25 7.41 -12.61 4.73
CA ALA A 25 6.32 -13.48 5.16
C ALA A 25 6.47 -14.90 4.61
N VAL A 26 6.90 -15.05 3.35
CA VAL A 26 7.17 -16.37 2.74
C VAL A 26 8.40 -17.03 3.38
N GLU A 27 9.45 -16.25 3.71
CA GLU A 27 10.64 -16.80 4.35
C GLU A 27 10.44 -17.24 5.81
N LEU A 28 9.63 -16.50 6.57
CA LEU A 28 9.52 -16.66 8.02
C LEU A 28 8.34 -17.51 8.47
N VAL A 29 7.30 -17.60 7.64
CA VAL A 29 6.11 -18.40 7.96
C VAL A 29 6.22 -19.77 7.31
N GLU A 30 6.44 -20.79 8.14
CA GLU A 30 6.50 -22.16 7.67
C GLU A 30 5.23 -22.53 6.90
N SER A 31 5.39 -23.22 5.78
CA SER A 31 4.30 -23.63 4.88
C SER A 31 3.58 -22.48 4.13
N CYS A 32 4.07 -21.25 4.17
CA CYS A 32 3.58 -20.16 3.31
C CYS A 32 4.20 -20.29 1.92
N ASP A 33 3.37 -20.56 0.91
CA ASP A 33 3.84 -20.66 -0.48
C ASP A 33 3.96 -19.29 -1.15
N GLU A 34 3.00 -18.41 -0.92
CA GLU A 34 2.94 -17.05 -1.45
C GLU A 34 2.35 -16.10 -0.42
N ALA A 35 2.76 -14.83 -0.47
CA ALA A 35 2.23 -13.78 0.40
C ALA A 35 2.04 -12.46 -0.36
N GLY A 36 1.14 -11.62 0.13
CA GLY A 36 0.93 -10.31 -0.45
C GLY A 36 0.19 -9.36 0.49
N ILE A 37 0.10 -8.11 0.06
CA ILE A 37 -0.57 -7.06 0.81
C ILE A 37 -1.70 -6.47 -0.03
N LEU A 38 -2.92 -6.55 0.48
CA LEU A 38 -4.12 -5.98 -0.13
C LEU A 38 -4.64 -4.82 0.71
N ALA A 39 -4.94 -3.70 0.07
CA ALA A 39 -5.68 -2.59 0.67
C ALA A 39 -7.03 -2.38 -0.03
N VAL A 40 -8.00 -1.81 0.68
CA VAL A 40 -9.24 -1.36 0.07
C VAL A 40 -9.28 0.16 0.05
N ARG A 41 -9.20 0.75 -1.14
CA ARG A 41 -9.20 2.20 -1.35
C ARG A 41 -10.43 2.61 -2.14
N LYS A 42 -11.25 3.50 -1.56
CA LYS A 42 -12.51 3.96 -2.19
C LYS A 42 -13.42 2.79 -2.62
N GLY A 43 -13.47 1.72 -1.80
CA GLY A 43 -14.28 0.53 -2.06
C GLY A 43 -13.72 -0.45 -3.08
N ARG A 44 -12.51 -0.22 -3.60
CA ARG A 44 -11.83 -1.12 -4.55
C ARG A 44 -10.65 -1.82 -3.89
N ALA A 45 -10.50 -3.10 -4.16
CA ALA A 45 -9.32 -3.87 -3.79
C ALA A 45 -8.13 -3.40 -4.63
N VAL A 46 -6.99 -3.18 -3.97
CA VAL A 46 -5.73 -2.80 -4.60
C VAL A 46 -4.64 -3.66 -3.99
N THR A 47 -4.01 -4.50 -4.80
CA THR A 47 -2.82 -5.25 -4.41
C THR A 47 -1.65 -4.27 -4.32
N LEU A 48 -1.05 -4.15 -3.15
CA LEU A 48 0.09 -3.28 -2.89
C LEU A 48 1.42 -4.00 -3.07
N ALA A 49 1.47 -5.31 -2.76
CA ALA A 49 2.61 -6.19 -3.00
C ALA A 49 2.13 -7.62 -3.20
N ALA A 50 2.81 -8.39 -4.04
CA ALA A 50 2.50 -9.80 -4.29
C ALA A 50 3.76 -10.60 -4.60
N CYS A 51 4.00 -11.66 -3.82
CA CYS A 51 5.03 -12.66 -4.09
C CYS A 51 4.37 -13.89 -4.73
N GLY A 52 3.99 -13.77 -6.01
CA GLY A 52 3.43 -14.85 -6.79
C GLY A 52 2.08 -14.53 -7.45
N THR A 53 1.71 -15.38 -8.40
CA THR A 53 0.52 -15.18 -9.23
C THR A 53 -0.78 -15.54 -8.50
N MET A 54 -0.72 -16.48 -7.58
CA MET A 54 -1.86 -16.91 -6.77
C MET A 54 -2.41 -15.75 -5.92
N VAL A 55 -1.51 -14.92 -5.38
CA VAL A 55 -1.87 -13.69 -4.64
C VAL A 55 -2.63 -12.73 -5.54
N SER A 56 -2.03 -12.33 -6.68
CA SER A 56 -2.60 -11.33 -7.58
C SER A 56 -3.97 -11.75 -8.12
N GLU A 57 -4.11 -13.02 -8.50
CA GLU A 57 -5.38 -13.55 -8.98
C GLU A 57 -6.43 -13.66 -7.87
N SER A 58 -6.03 -14.09 -6.68
CA SER A 58 -6.92 -14.13 -5.52
C SER A 58 -7.45 -12.74 -5.16
N ASP A 59 -6.58 -11.74 -5.13
CA ASP A 59 -6.93 -10.35 -4.83
C ASP A 59 -7.88 -9.78 -5.90
N ARG A 60 -7.61 -10.04 -7.19
CA ARG A 60 -8.47 -9.65 -8.30
C ARG A 60 -9.87 -10.23 -8.15
N ILE A 61 -9.95 -11.53 -7.89
CA ILE A 61 -11.23 -12.24 -7.71
C ILE A 61 -12.00 -11.68 -6.51
N GLN A 62 -11.35 -11.47 -5.37
CA GLN A 62 -11.97 -10.88 -4.19
C GLN A 62 -12.52 -9.48 -4.48
N GLY A 63 -11.77 -8.69 -5.25
CA GLY A 63 -12.19 -7.35 -5.68
C GLY A 63 -13.39 -7.36 -6.60
N GLU A 64 -13.43 -8.26 -7.59
CA GLU A 64 -14.52 -8.42 -8.55
C GLU A 64 -15.80 -8.96 -7.88
N LEU A 65 -15.65 -9.92 -6.99
CA LEU A 65 -16.78 -10.50 -6.26
C LEU A 65 -17.31 -9.58 -5.14
N GLY A 66 -16.47 -8.65 -4.64
CA GLY A 66 -16.73 -7.88 -3.43
C GLY A 66 -16.85 -8.77 -2.19
N GLU A 67 -16.20 -9.93 -2.22
CA GLU A 67 -16.33 -11.03 -1.26
C GLU A 67 -14.95 -11.69 -1.09
N GLY A 68 -14.60 -12.02 0.14
CA GLY A 68 -13.39 -12.77 0.45
C GLY A 68 -12.72 -12.31 1.75
N PRO A 69 -11.88 -13.16 2.35
CA PRO A 69 -11.29 -12.91 3.66
C PRO A 69 -10.38 -11.69 3.70
N CYS A 70 -9.52 -11.51 2.67
CA CYS A 70 -8.61 -10.38 2.57
C CYS A 70 -9.38 -9.07 2.37
N TYR A 71 -10.40 -9.11 1.50
CA TYR A 71 -11.25 -7.96 1.21
C TYR A 71 -12.03 -7.50 2.44
N ASP A 72 -12.62 -8.44 3.19
CA ASP A 72 -13.37 -8.15 4.41
C ASP A 72 -12.45 -7.66 5.54
N LEU A 73 -11.26 -8.26 5.69
CA LEU A 73 -10.27 -7.85 6.68
C LEU A 73 -9.76 -6.42 6.39
N ALA A 74 -9.36 -6.16 5.15
CA ALA A 74 -8.88 -4.83 4.74
C ALA A 74 -9.95 -3.73 4.85
N ARG A 75 -11.24 -4.09 4.86
CA ARG A 75 -12.35 -3.18 5.14
C ARG A 75 -12.71 -3.10 6.63
N ARG A 76 -11.98 -3.79 7.48
CA ARG A 76 -12.28 -3.92 8.92
C ARG A 76 -13.73 -4.35 9.20
N LYS A 77 -14.28 -5.16 8.31
CA LYS A 77 -15.62 -5.72 8.48
C LYS A 77 -15.62 -6.60 9.74
N ASN A 78 -16.58 -6.38 10.60
CA ASN A 78 -16.73 -7.08 11.89
C ASN A 78 -15.59 -6.84 12.92
N GLY A 79 -14.72 -5.84 12.73
CA GLY A 79 -13.65 -5.52 13.67
C GLY A 79 -12.52 -6.58 13.75
N ALA A 80 -12.52 -7.57 12.87
CA ALA A 80 -11.48 -8.59 12.84
C ALA A 80 -10.10 -7.99 12.51
N ARG A 81 -9.07 -8.49 13.16
CA ARG A 81 -7.67 -8.13 12.91
C ARG A 81 -6.88 -9.26 12.28
N VAL A 82 -7.38 -10.47 12.41
CA VAL A 82 -6.79 -11.69 11.89
C VAL A 82 -7.90 -12.57 11.34
N TYR A 83 -7.62 -13.32 10.30
CA TYR A 83 -8.43 -14.45 9.88
C TYR A 83 -7.54 -15.67 9.61
N ARG A 84 -8.12 -16.85 9.72
CA ARG A 84 -7.50 -18.11 9.35
C ARG A 84 -8.56 -19.00 8.69
N ILE A 85 -8.22 -19.54 7.53
CA ILE A 85 -9.05 -20.52 6.81
C ILE A 85 -8.20 -21.77 6.65
N ALA A 86 -8.49 -22.78 7.43
CA ALA A 86 -7.73 -24.00 7.47
C ALA A 86 -7.88 -24.84 6.19
N ASP A 87 -9.08 -24.85 5.59
CA ASP A 87 -9.36 -25.66 4.41
C ASP A 87 -10.33 -24.97 3.45
N LEU A 88 -9.79 -24.48 2.32
CA LEU A 88 -10.57 -23.91 1.22
C LEU A 88 -11.04 -24.96 0.19
N THR A 89 -10.65 -26.21 0.35
CA THR A 89 -11.19 -27.30 -0.48
C THR A 89 -12.63 -27.63 -0.10
N GLN A 90 -13.06 -27.23 1.10
CA GLN A 90 -14.43 -27.33 1.59
C GLN A 90 -15.22 -26.05 1.35
N PRO A 91 -16.56 -26.12 1.21
CA PRO A 91 -17.40 -24.94 1.13
C PRO A 91 -17.24 -24.03 2.35
N HIS A 92 -17.09 -22.73 2.13
CA HIS A 92 -16.98 -21.75 3.22
C HIS A 92 -18.29 -20.98 3.38
N PRO A 93 -18.88 -20.87 4.58
CA PRO A 93 -20.21 -20.28 4.76
C PRO A 93 -20.25 -18.80 4.42
N SER A 94 -19.18 -18.05 4.67
CA SER A 94 -19.16 -16.60 4.48
C SER A 94 -18.70 -16.16 3.10
N TRP A 95 -17.92 -16.99 2.36
CA TRP A 95 -17.30 -16.61 1.08
C TRP A 95 -17.48 -17.72 0.05
N GLN A 96 -18.73 -18.05 -0.26
CA GLN A 96 -19.06 -19.21 -1.10
C GLN A 96 -18.50 -19.12 -2.51
N ARG A 97 -18.62 -17.93 -3.14
CA ARG A 97 -18.14 -17.71 -4.51
C ARG A 97 -16.61 -17.65 -4.54
N PHE A 98 -16.02 -16.93 -3.57
CA PHE A 98 -14.57 -16.84 -3.46
C PHE A 98 -13.94 -18.22 -3.18
N ALA A 99 -14.49 -19.01 -2.28
CA ALA A 99 -13.93 -20.34 -1.95
C ALA A 99 -13.89 -21.28 -3.17
N VAL A 100 -14.88 -21.21 -4.06
CA VAL A 100 -14.85 -21.98 -5.33
C VAL A 100 -13.69 -21.51 -6.21
N ALA A 101 -13.58 -20.21 -6.45
CA ALA A 101 -12.53 -19.65 -7.29
C ALA A 101 -11.13 -19.84 -6.70
N ALA A 102 -10.96 -19.67 -5.38
CA ALA A 102 -9.69 -19.91 -4.70
C ALA A 102 -9.20 -21.36 -4.85
N ARG A 103 -10.13 -22.32 -4.81
CA ARG A 103 -9.83 -23.74 -5.06
C ARG A 103 -9.32 -23.96 -6.49
N GLU A 104 -9.95 -23.32 -7.48
CA GLU A 104 -9.51 -23.41 -8.87
C GLU A 104 -8.10 -22.83 -9.08
N LEU A 105 -7.71 -21.84 -8.29
CA LEU A 105 -6.35 -21.30 -8.25
C LEU A 105 -5.36 -22.22 -7.50
N GLY A 106 -5.83 -23.29 -6.87
CA GLY A 106 -5.00 -24.21 -6.09
C GLY A 106 -4.70 -23.72 -4.67
N VAL A 107 -5.49 -22.79 -4.12
CA VAL A 107 -5.36 -22.34 -2.74
C VAL A 107 -6.00 -23.38 -1.82
N GLY A 108 -5.20 -23.99 -0.94
CA GLY A 108 -5.68 -24.98 0.05
C GLY A 108 -6.02 -24.35 1.39
N SER A 109 -5.22 -23.37 1.85
CA SER A 109 -5.47 -22.65 3.10
C SER A 109 -4.97 -21.20 3.02
N MET A 110 -5.53 -20.34 3.86
CA MET A 110 -5.19 -18.91 3.93
C MET A 110 -5.14 -18.42 5.36
N ALA A 111 -4.30 -17.42 5.59
CA ALA A 111 -4.34 -16.60 6.79
C ALA A 111 -4.09 -15.14 6.44
N GLY A 112 -4.55 -14.23 7.26
CA GLY A 112 -4.26 -12.82 7.04
C GLY A 112 -4.33 -12.01 8.31
N VAL A 113 -3.52 -10.95 8.33
CA VAL A 113 -3.37 -10.04 9.47
C VAL A 113 -3.45 -8.61 9.00
N LEU A 114 -4.21 -7.80 9.71
CA LEU A 114 -4.34 -6.38 9.41
C LEU A 114 -3.02 -5.65 9.71
N LEU A 115 -2.57 -4.85 8.75
CA LEU A 115 -1.41 -3.95 8.88
C LEU A 115 -1.92 -2.57 9.27
N TYR A 116 -1.73 -2.17 10.52
CA TYR A 116 -2.21 -0.88 11.03
C TYR A 116 -1.33 -0.35 12.16
N THR A 117 -1.35 0.96 12.30
CA THR A 117 -0.91 1.67 13.50
C THR A 117 -2.11 2.41 14.11
N ASP A 118 -1.93 3.14 15.19
CA ASP A 118 -3.00 3.95 15.77
C ASP A 118 -3.52 5.02 14.79
N ASN A 119 -2.68 5.48 13.88
CA ASN A 119 -2.97 6.58 12.96
C ASN A 119 -3.20 6.14 11.50
N ASP A 120 -2.70 4.96 11.09
CA ASP A 120 -2.70 4.53 9.70
C ASP A 120 -3.25 3.11 9.53
N ASP A 121 -3.94 2.91 8.41
CA ASP A 121 -4.39 1.62 7.92
C ASP A 121 -3.71 1.34 6.56
N PHE A 122 -2.88 0.30 6.54
CA PHE A 122 -2.10 -0.07 5.36
C PHE A 122 -2.74 -1.18 4.54
N GLY A 123 -3.77 -1.85 5.09
CA GLY A 123 -4.41 -3.01 4.50
C GLY A 123 -4.16 -4.30 5.27
N ALA A 124 -4.16 -5.42 4.57
CA ALA A 124 -3.97 -6.74 5.15
C ALA A 124 -2.79 -7.47 4.50
N LEU A 125 -1.91 -8.04 5.33
CA LEU A 125 -0.93 -9.03 4.92
C LEU A 125 -1.64 -10.38 4.82
N ASN A 126 -1.60 -11.00 3.66
CA ASN A 126 -2.28 -12.25 3.34
C ASN A 126 -1.25 -13.33 3.03
N LEU A 127 -1.45 -14.50 3.60
CA LEU A 127 -0.61 -15.68 3.48
C LEU A 127 -1.41 -16.77 2.78
N TYR A 128 -0.79 -17.42 1.82
CA TYR A 128 -1.42 -18.45 1.00
C TYR A 128 -0.61 -19.74 1.05
N ALA A 129 -1.30 -20.87 1.13
CA ALA A 129 -0.71 -22.18 1.00
C ALA A 129 -1.55 -23.08 0.08
N ARG A 130 -0.86 -23.88 -0.74
CA ARG A 130 -1.52 -24.87 -1.62
C ARG A 130 -2.09 -26.03 -0.81
N ARG A 131 -1.47 -26.34 0.31
CA ARG A 131 -1.87 -27.41 1.20
C ARG A 131 -2.97 -26.96 2.16
N PRO A 132 -4.08 -27.71 2.28
CA PRO A 132 -5.04 -27.50 3.38
C PRO A 132 -4.35 -27.74 4.75
N GLY A 133 -4.79 -27.02 5.77
CA GLY A 133 -4.24 -27.12 7.13
C GLY A 133 -2.82 -26.62 7.30
N ALA A 134 -2.30 -25.83 6.36
CA ALA A 134 -0.93 -25.32 6.42
C ALA A 134 -0.71 -24.34 7.56
N PHE A 135 -1.73 -23.57 7.93
CA PHE A 135 -1.65 -22.57 8.98
C PHE A 135 -2.33 -23.08 10.26
N GLY A 136 -1.54 -23.34 11.30
CA GLY A 136 -1.99 -23.70 12.64
C GLY A 136 -2.50 -22.50 13.45
N GLU A 137 -2.81 -22.72 14.73
CA GLU A 137 -3.24 -21.63 15.63
C GLU A 137 -2.11 -20.65 15.95
N ASP A 138 -0.87 -21.09 15.89
CA ASP A 138 0.36 -20.32 16.08
C ASP A 138 0.53 -19.21 15.03
N ILE A 139 -0.08 -19.36 13.83
CA ILE A 139 -0.02 -18.37 12.76
C ILE A 139 -0.60 -17.01 13.20
N GLU A 140 -1.58 -17.00 14.10
CA GLU A 140 -2.16 -15.77 14.60
C GLU A 140 -1.12 -14.95 15.36
N THR A 141 -0.31 -15.60 16.21
CA THR A 141 0.77 -14.95 16.97
C THR A 141 1.93 -14.54 16.06
N ALA A 142 2.40 -15.43 15.20
CA ALA A 142 3.51 -15.17 14.29
C ALA A 142 3.15 -14.08 13.27
N GLY A 143 1.96 -14.18 12.70
CA GLY A 143 1.44 -13.19 11.75
C GLY A 143 1.23 -11.82 12.40
N TRP A 144 0.72 -11.77 13.63
CA TRP A 144 0.54 -10.50 14.35
C TRP A 144 1.88 -9.83 14.67
N LEU A 145 2.89 -10.60 15.06
CA LEU A 145 4.23 -10.07 15.32
C LEU A 145 4.86 -9.51 14.02
N LEU A 146 4.77 -10.26 12.93
CA LEU A 146 5.24 -9.80 11.62
C LEU A 146 4.50 -8.53 11.17
N ALA A 147 3.18 -8.52 11.29
CA ALA A 147 2.34 -7.38 10.92
C ALA A 147 2.65 -6.13 11.74
N SER A 148 2.94 -6.28 13.03
CA SER A 148 3.29 -5.16 13.90
C SER A 148 4.60 -4.50 13.47
N HIS A 149 5.65 -5.28 13.19
CA HIS A 149 6.90 -4.74 12.67
C HIS A 149 6.75 -4.12 11.28
N ALA A 150 5.97 -4.77 10.42
CA ALA A 150 5.66 -4.29 9.09
C ALA A 150 4.92 -2.95 9.12
N ALA A 151 3.92 -2.81 9.99
CA ALA A 151 3.13 -1.58 10.12
C ALA A 151 3.98 -0.39 10.59
N VAL A 152 4.89 -0.59 11.54
CA VAL A 152 5.83 0.44 11.98
C VAL A 152 6.75 0.87 10.84
N ALA A 153 7.37 -0.08 10.14
CA ALA A 153 8.26 0.22 9.02
C ALA A 153 7.54 0.94 7.86
N LEU A 154 6.28 0.57 7.59
CA LEU A 154 5.47 1.26 6.59
C LEU A 154 5.09 2.68 7.00
N ALA A 155 4.81 2.92 8.29
CA ALA A 155 4.54 4.25 8.81
C ALA A 155 5.77 5.17 8.66
N ASP A 156 6.96 4.65 8.99
CA ASP A 156 8.21 5.38 8.84
C ASP A 156 8.53 5.67 7.36
N ALA A 157 8.46 4.65 6.50
CA ALA A 157 8.69 4.82 5.06
C ALA A 157 7.73 5.84 4.44
N ARG A 158 6.44 5.83 4.83
CA ARG A 158 5.45 6.79 4.37
C ARG A 158 5.75 8.21 4.85
N THR A 159 6.21 8.35 6.09
CA THR A 159 6.59 9.65 6.65
C THR A 159 7.77 10.24 5.89
N ILE A 160 8.81 9.43 5.62
CA ILE A 160 9.98 9.82 4.84
C ILE A 160 9.57 10.24 3.42
N ASP A 161 8.75 9.44 2.75
CA ASP A 161 8.23 9.73 1.40
C ASP A 161 7.47 11.07 1.36
N GLN A 162 6.60 11.32 2.34
CA GLN A 162 5.87 12.58 2.46
C GLN A 162 6.78 13.79 2.69
N LEU A 163 7.82 13.65 3.51
CA LEU A 163 8.81 14.70 3.76
C LEU A 163 9.62 15.00 2.50
N GLN A 164 10.10 13.97 1.79
CA GLN A 164 10.84 14.12 0.53
C GLN A 164 9.99 14.83 -0.53
N HIS A 165 8.75 14.38 -0.74
CA HIS A 165 7.82 15.02 -1.65
C HIS A 165 7.49 16.48 -1.27
N GLY A 166 7.42 16.77 0.04
CA GLY A 166 7.26 18.14 0.54
C GLY A 166 8.45 19.04 0.22
N MET A 167 9.68 18.51 0.39
CA MET A 167 10.92 19.23 0.05
C MET A 167 11.04 19.48 -1.45
N GLU A 168 10.81 18.46 -2.28
CA GLU A 168 10.81 18.59 -3.75
C GLU A 168 9.79 19.63 -4.23
N THR A 169 8.60 19.62 -3.63
CA THR A 169 7.55 20.60 -3.96
C THR A 169 7.98 22.03 -3.62
N ARG A 170 8.54 22.25 -2.43
CA ARG A 170 9.06 23.56 -2.03
C ARG A 170 10.20 24.04 -2.92
N HIS A 171 11.12 23.15 -3.26
CA HIS A 171 12.22 23.43 -4.16
C HIS A 171 11.71 23.84 -5.54
N ALA A 172 10.79 23.08 -6.13
CA ALA A 172 10.19 23.38 -7.43
C ALA A 172 9.47 24.75 -7.44
N ILE A 173 8.73 25.06 -6.37
CA ILE A 173 8.05 26.37 -6.22
C ILE A 173 9.08 27.48 -6.12
N GLY A 174 10.13 27.35 -5.31
CA GLY A 174 11.18 28.36 -5.17
C GLY A 174 11.91 28.65 -6.49
N GLU A 175 12.26 27.62 -7.25
CA GLU A 175 12.87 27.78 -8.58
C GLU A 175 11.91 28.49 -9.56
N ALA A 176 10.64 28.11 -9.59
CA ALA A 176 9.64 28.76 -10.44
C ALA A 176 9.45 30.23 -10.07
N MET A 177 9.43 30.55 -8.77
CA MET A 177 9.40 31.93 -8.29
C MET A 177 10.63 32.71 -8.76
N GLY A 178 11.84 32.14 -8.61
CA GLY A 178 13.07 32.77 -9.09
C GLY A 178 13.04 33.10 -10.59
N ILE A 179 12.49 32.17 -11.40
CA ILE A 179 12.30 32.40 -12.85
C ILE A 179 11.34 33.57 -13.12
N LEU A 180 10.21 33.62 -12.39
CA LEU A 180 9.23 34.69 -12.55
C LEU A 180 9.81 36.06 -12.10
N MET A 181 10.52 36.07 -10.98
CA MET A 181 11.19 37.26 -10.47
C MET A 181 12.19 37.81 -11.49
N GLU A 182 13.04 36.97 -12.08
CA GLU A 182 14.03 37.35 -13.06
C GLU A 182 13.41 37.81 -14.38
N ARG A 183 12.40 37.08 -14.89
CA ARG A 183 11.78 37.39 -16.19
C ARG A 183 10.89 38.64 -16.17
N HIS A 184 10.19 38.85 -15.05
CA HIS A 184 9.14 39.89 -14.96
C HIS A 184 9.44 41.00 -13.94
N GLY A 185 10.59 40.95 -13.27
CA GLY A 185 10.97 41.95 -12.26
C GLY A 185 10.07 41.96 -11.04
N LEU A 186 9.49 40.78 -10.70
CA LEU A 186 8.55 40.64 -9.59
C LEU A 186 9.26 40.54 -8.25
N SER A 187 8.57 40.95 -7.18
CA SER A 187 8.96 40.60 -5.81
C SER A 187 8.68 39.10 -5.54
N GLU A 188 9.22 38.57 -4.45
CA GLU A 188 8.97 37.18 -4.02
C GLU A 188 7.47 36.94 -3.79
N ASP A 189 6.79 37.85 -3.11
CA ASP A 189 5.34 37.74 -2.83
C ASP A 189 4.52 37.80 -4.11
N ASP A 190 4.84 38.70 -5.05
CA ASP A 190 4.14 38.81 -6.33
C ASP A 190 4.35 37.54 -7.19
N ALA A 191 5.55 36.99 -7.20
CA ALA A 191 5.86 35.76 -7.93
C ALA A 191 5.06 34.55 -7.37
N PHE A 192 4.96 34.44 -6.04
CA PHE A 192 4.13 33.42 -5.41
C PHE A 192 2.64 33.61 -5.72
N ASP A 193 2.15 34.86 -5.70
CA ASP A 193 0.76 35.18 -6.04
C ASP A 193 0.42 34.84 -7.50
N VAL A 194 1.35 35.02 -8.43
CA VAL A 194 1.20 34.58 -9.82
C VAL A 194 1.02 33.08 -9.88
N LEU A 195 1.89 32.29 -9.23
CA LEU A 195 1.77 30.84 -9.20
C LEU A 195 0.43 30.39 -8.60
N ARG A 196 0.03 31.00 -7.48
CA ARG A 196 -1.24 30.69 -6.80
C ARG A 196 -2.44 30.99 -7.68
N ARG A 197 -2.46 32.13 -8.38
CA ARG A 197 -3.52 32.52 -9.29
C ARG A 197 -3.66 31.56 -10.47
N ILE A 198 -2.55 31.16 -11.10
CA ILE A 198 -2.54 30.16 -12.18
C ILE A 198 -3.10 28.83 -11.67
N SER A 199 -2.64 28.37 -10.51
CA SER A 199 -3.11 27.13 -9.87
C SER A 199 -4.63 27.16 -9.66
N GLN A 200 -5.17 28.25 -9.13
CA GLN A 200 -6.60 28.42 -8.85
C GLN A 200 -7.44 28.52 -10.11
N ASN A 201 -7.03 29.36 -11.07
CA ASN A 201 -7.78 29.59 -12.30
C ASN A 201 -7.91 28.33 -13.16
N HIS A 202 -6.89 27.49 -13.19
CA HIS A 202 -6.85 26.28 -13.99
C HIS A 202 -7.18 25.01 -13.19
N ASN A 203 -7.45 25.12 -11.89
CA ASN A 203 -7.67 23.99 -10.97
C ASN A 203 -6.55 22.94 -11.06
N VAL A 204 -5.29 23.39 -11.13
CA VAL A 204 -4.08 22.58 -11.22
C VAL A 204 -3.29 22.73 -9.93
N LYS A 205 -2.66 21.67 -9.44
CA LYS A 205 -1.85 21.75 -8.21
C LYS A 205 -0.69 22.74 -8.39
N LEU A 206 -0.41 23.53 -7.37
CA LEU A 206 0.64 24.55 -7.38
C LEU A 206 2.01 23.98 -7.82
N ARG A 207 2.36 22.77 -7.37
CA ARG A 207 3.57 22.07 -7.77
C ARG A 207 3.64 21.81 -9.28
N ASP A 208 2.50 21.47 -9.90
CA ASP A 208 2.44 21.14 -11.32
C ASP A 208 2.58 22.42 -12.17
N VAL A 209 2.07 23.56 -11.68
CA VAL A 209 2.31 24.88 -12.24
C VAL A 209 3.80 25.21 -12.18
N ALA A 210 4.43 25.06 -11.00
CA ALA A 210 5.85 25.31 -10.81
C ALA A 210 6.72 24.46 -11.75
N GLN A 211 6.42 23.16 -11.89
CA GLN A 211 7.14 22.28 -12.83
C GLN A 211 7.02 22.72 -14.29
N ARG A 212 5.85 23.23 -14.73
CA ARG A 212 5.67 23.76 -16.09
C ARG A 212 6.53 24.99 -16.35
N ILE A 213 6.60 25.91 -15.40
CA ILE A 213 7.44 27.12 -15.51
C ILE A 213 8.92 26.75 -15.58
N ARG A 214 9.39 25.81 -14.72
CA ARG A 214 10.76 25.28 -14.76
C ARG A 214 11.09 24.64 -16.11
N ALA A 215 10.15 23.92 -16.72
CA ALA A 215 10.34 23.29 -18.02
C ALA A 215 10.31 24.27 -19.21
N GLY A 216 10.22 25.60 -18.97
CA GLY A 216 10.13 26.60 -20.02
C GLY A 216 8.85 26.53 -20.84
N ARG A 217 7.85 25.78 -20.40
CA ARG A 217 6.54 25.74 -21.03
C ARG A 217 5.80 26.98 -20.60
N THR A 218 5.65 27.90 -21.56
CA THR A 218 5.05 29.23 -21.47
C THR A 218 3.79 29.26 -20.61
N ASP A 219 3.64 30.37 -19.86
CA ASP A 219 2.43 30.71 -19.11
C ASP A 219 1.18 30.41 -19.93
N PRO A 220 0.19 29.76 -19.34
CA PRO A 220 -1.15 29.87 -19.86
C PRO A 220 -1.59 31.31 -19.65
N ALA A 221 -1.73 32.08 -20.73
CA ALA A 221 -2.27 33.40 -20.74
C ALA A 221 -3.66 33.46 -20.12
#